data_3251f33e7f2cba4e30c55f73560e6c37
#
_entry.id   3251f33e7f2cba4e30c55f73560e6c37
#
_cell.length_a   1.000
_cell.length_b   1.000
_cell.length_c   1.000
_cell.angle_alpha   90.00
_cell.angle_beta   90.00
_cell.angle_gamma   90.00
#
_symmetry.space_group_name_H-M   'P 1'
#
loop_
_entity.id
_entity.type
_entity.pdbx_description
1 polymer ?
#
loop_
_entity_poly.entity_id
_entity_poly.type
_entity_poly.pdbx_seq_one_letter_code
_entity_poly.pdbx_strand_id
1 'polypeptide(L)'
;MYKLCLLLLFIWCCNCSASGSKRVVVGKMTFKNAIDDPDPAPIADFKTLVVPIKRAGNLIVVEATIDSLEGNFILDTGAPYLVLNETYFRDSPKIADRDAAGINGASHGTFTTVVHNFNILDLQYSKLTADVTDLSSIENGRGIKILGLLGTRLFSKFALTVDLFRNVLYIQKLDNDGNIPESEKVFHDRFMVTPFRFLNDIIYMKGSVNNNPLWFAFDTAAETNLLDYDVSKKMRKEMQVISRSKVTGIGGSSFEVVYARFDELIVGDRMFMKNRVLITNLDEMGKAYGHSVDGILGFDFFVRGIFTINFVKKEFEMYIYTNQ
;
A
#
# COMPACT_ATOMS: atom_id res chain seq x y z
N MET A 1 18.11 14.35 -18.12
CA MET A 1 18.62 13.88 -16.82
C MET A 1 17.42 13.63 -15.89
N TYR A 2 16.82 12.47 -15.97
CA TYR A 2 15.68 12.11 -15.12
C TYR A 2 16.23 11.68 -13.76
N LYS A 3 15.98 12.49 -12.72
CA LYS A 3 16.20 12.05 -11.33
C LYS A 3 15.15 10.99 -11.02
N LEU A 4 15.59 9.77 -10.90
CA LEU A 4 14.80 8.65 -10.46
C LEU A 4 14.48 8.85 -8.98
N CYS A 5 13.26 9.31 -8.68
CA CYS A 5 12.74 9.27 -7.32
C CYS A 5 12.34 7.83 -7.01
N LEU A 6 13.13 7.20 -6.17
CA LEU A 6 12.92 5.84 -5.73
C LEU A 6 11.79 5.79 -4.74
N LEU A 7 10.90 4.88 -5.01
CA LEU A 7 9.81 4.46 -4.15
C LEU A 7 10.36 3.96 -2.82
N LEU A 8 9.91 4.53 -1.75
CA LEU A 8 10.14 4.01 -0.40
C LEU A 8 8.88 3.33 0.07
N LEU A 9 8.82 2.03 -0.14
CA LEU A 9 7.86 1.16 0.50
C LEU A 9 8.39 0.81 1.89
N PHE A 10 7.76 1.33 2.92
CA PHE A 10 8.06 0.96 4.30
C PHE A 10 7.15 -0.18 4.73
N ILE A 11 7.74 -1.23 5.21
CA ILE A 11 7.03 -2.39 5.68
C ILE A 11 7.55 -2.82 7.04
N TRP A 12 6.63 -3.17 7.85
CA TRP A 12 6.77 -3.49 9.24
C TRP A 12 6.93 -4.98 9.51
N CYS A 13 7.92 -5.37 10.27
CA CYS A 13 8.05 -6.71 10.81
C CYS A 13 7.85 -6.77 12.31
N CYS A 14 6.92 -7.57 12.79
CA CYS A 14 6.89 -8.03 14.18
C CYS A 14 8.05 -8.98 14.44
N ASN A 15 8.94 -8.65 15.35
CA ASN A 15 9.97 -9.56 15.83
C ASN A 15 9.37 -10.79 16.52
N CYS A 16 9.62 -11.96 15.96
CA CYS A 16 9.61 -13.21 16.69
C CYS A 16 11.01 -13.79 16.68
N SER A 17 11.67 -13.76 17.83
CA SER A 17 12.90 -14.50 18.08
C SER A 17 12.65 -15.99 17.85
N ALA A 18 13.26 -16.57 16.86
CA ALA A 18 13.27 -18.01 16.63
C ALA A 18 14.70 -18.51 16.47
N SER A 19 15.20 -19.16 17.49
CA SER A 19 16.31 -20.09 17.38
C SER A 19 15.80 -21.38 16.74
N GLY A 20 16.46 -21.84 15.67
CA GLY A 20 16.25 -23.20 15.16
C GLY A 20 16.11 -23.31 13.65
N SER A 21 17.23 -23.57 12.97
CA SER A 21 17.28 -24.00 11.57
C SER A 21 16.41 -25.24 11.35
N LYS A 22 15.38 -25.14 10.48
CA LYS A 22 14.77 -26.31 9.80
C LYS A 22 14.41 -25.93 8.37
N ARG A 23 14.83 -26.80 7.45
CA ARG A 23 14.55 -26.76 6.02
C ARG A 23 13.04 -26.58 5.77
N VAL A 24 12.69 -25.56 4.97
CA VAL A 24 11.31 -25.32 4.54
C VAL A 24 10.99 -26.25 3.39
N VAL A 25 10.07 -27.16 3.60
CA VAL A 25 9.40 -27.95 2.55
C VAL A 25 8.28 -27.07 1.98
N VAL A 26 8.34 -26.80 0.69
CA VAL A 26 7.28 -26.10 -0.06
C VAL A 26 6.01 -26.94 0.03
N GLY A 27 4.99 -26.43 0.74
CA GLY A 27 3.71 -27.17 0.74
C GLY A 27 2.74 -26.98 1.90
N LYS A 28 2.91 -26.00 2.78
CA LYS A 28 1.84 -25.56 3.70
C LYS A 28 2.20 -24.18 4.28
N MET A 29 1.46 -23.16 3.88
CA MET A 29 1.52 -21.86 4.56
C MET A 29 0.97 -22.03 5.98
N THR A 30 1.84 -21.95 6.98
CA THR A 30 1.45 -21.77 8.37
C THR A 30 1.61 -20.30 8.71
N PHE A 31 0.49 -19.63 8.91
CA PHE A 31 0.47 -18.24 9.36
C PHE A 31 0.82 -18.18 10.85
N LYS A 32 1.83 -17.38 11.22
CA LYS A 32 1.96 -16.93 12.60
C LYS A 32 0.98 -15.78 12.79
N ASN A 33 0.09 -15.91 13.75
CA ASN A 33 -0.83 -14.85 14.14
C ASN A 33 -0.01 -13.58 14.43
N ALA A 34 -0.40 -12.48 13.76
CA ALA A 34 -0.01 -11.15 14.17
C ALA A 34 -0.41 -10.95 15.65
N ILE A 35 0.29 -10.09 16.35
CA ILE A 35 -0.13 -9.64 17.69
C ILE A 35 -1.59 -9.22 17.56
N ASP A 36 -2.45 -9.77 18.42
CA ASP A 36 -3.89 -9.45 18.51
C ASP A 36 -4.06 -8.00 19.02
N ASP A 37 -3.67 -7.03 18.18
CA ASP A 37 -4.02 -5.64 18.39
C ASP A 37 -5.36 -5.41 17.66
N PRO A 38 -6.45 -5.11 18.37
CA PRO A 38 -7.75 -4.95 17.74
C PRO A 38 -7.71 -3.82 16.72
N ASP A 39 -8.48 -3.97 15.63
CA ASP A 39 -8.65 -2.89 14.67
C ASP A 39 -9.09 -1.60 15.35
N PRO A 40 -8.56 -0.45 14.91
CA PRO A 40 -8.99 0.84 15.45
C PRO A 40 -10.50 1.01 15.36
N ALA A 41 -11.10 1.49 16.44
CA ALA A 41 -12.53 1.77 16.48
C ALA A 41 -12.80 3.22 16.06
N PRO A 42 -13.32 3.46 14.83
CA PRO A 42 -13.61 4.80 14.39
C PRO A 42 -14.84 5.38 15.09
N ILE A 43 -14.79 6.67 15.39
CA ILE A 43 -15.95 7.49 15.67
C ILE A 43 -16.30 8.18 14.37
N ALA A 44 -17.46 7.87 13.80
CA ALA A 44 -17.84 8.34 12.48
C ALA A 44 -19.34 8.60 12.46
N ASP A 45 -19.77 9.84 12.26
CA ASP A 45 -21.17 10.24 12.11
C ASP A 45 -21.45 10.72 10.67
N PHE A 46 -21.17 9.83 9.71
CA PHE A 46 -21.42 10.05 8.29
C PHE A 46 -21.84 8.73 7.63
N LYS A 47 -22.44 8.79 6.46
CA LYS A 47 -22.64 7.62 5.57
C LYS A 47 -21.51 7.54 4.54
N THR A 48 -21.27 8.65 3.85
CA THR A 48 -20.17 8.85 2.91
C THR A 48 -19.41 10.11 3.28
N LEU A 49 -18.11 9.98 3.55
CA LEU A 49 -17.20 11.10 3.76
C LEU A 49 -16.47 11.38 2.46
N VAL A 50 -16.55 12.63 1.99
CA VAL A 50 -15.88 13.08 0.76
C VAL A 50 -14.63 13.85 1.16
N VAL A 51 -13.47 13.27 0.91
CA VAL A 51 -12.18 13.80 1.32
C VAL A 51 -11.42 14.29 0.09
N PRO A 52 -11.12 15.60 -0.02
CA PRO A 52 -10.21 16.10 -1.05
C PRO A 52 -8.83 15.44 -0.92
N ILE A 53 -8.26 15.01 -2.04
CA ILE A 53 -6.89 14.49 -2.05
C ILE A 53 -5.98 15.40 -2.87
N LYS A 54 -4.71 15.41 -2.52
CA LYS A 54 -3.63 16.06 -3.26
C LYS A 54 -2.76 15.00 -3.92
N ARG A 55 -1.97 15.42 -4.88
CA ARG A 55 -1.00 14.54 -5.55
C ARG A 55 0.42 15.03 -5.29
N ALA A 56 1.30 14.12 -4.84
CA ALA A 56 2.73 14.37 -4.75
C ALA A 56 3.46 13.40 -5.69
N GLY A 57 3.59 13.79 -6.97
CA GLY A 57 3.93 12.85 -8.04
C GLY A 57 2.81 11.82 -8.24
N ASN A 58 3.11 10.55 -8.05
CA ASN A 58 2.15 9.44 -8.13
C ASN A 58 1.51 9.07 -6.78
N LEU A 59 1.95 9.69 -5.69
CA LEU A 59 1.42 9.43 -4.35
C LEU A 59 0.08 10.13 -4.12
N ILE A 60 -0.81 9.45 -3.42
CA ILE A 60 -2.12 9.96 -2.99
C ILE A 60 -1.94 10.57 -1.60
N VAL A 61 -2.20 11.86 -1.47
CA VAL A 61 -2.00 12.63 -0.24
C VAL A 61 -3.34 13.09 0.32
N VAL A 62 -3.55 12.77 1.58
CA VAL A 62 -4.74 13.11 2.38
C VAL A 62 -4.31 14.08 3.47
N GLU A 63 -5.08 15.12 3.70
CA GLU A 63 -4.88 16.02 4.84
C GLU A 63 -5.59 15.47 6.07
N ALA A 64 -4.88 15.41 7.20
CA ALA A 64 -5.41 14.90 8.45
C ALA A 64 -4.81 15.67 9.64
N THR A 65 -5.48 15.53 10.79
CA THR A 65 -5.04 16.15 12.05
C THR A 65 -4.63 15.06 13.04
N ILE A 66 -3.46 15.21 13.62
CA ILE A 66 -2.95 14.34 14.67
C ILE A 66 -2.72 15.19 15.93
N ASP A 67 -3.44 14.88 17.01
CA ASP A 67 -3.53 15.69 18.22
C ASP A 67 -3.87 17.16 17.89
N SER A 68 -2.90 18.04 17.80
CA SER A 68 -3.11 19.45 17.39
C SER A 68 -2.36 19.85 16.12
N LEU A 69 -1.71 18.86 15.45
CA LEU A 69 -0.91 19.11 14.27
C LEU A 69 -1.66 18.66 13.01
N GLU A 70 -1.94 19.59 12.12
CA GLU A 70 -2.53 19.34 10.80
C GLU A 70 -1.45 19.20 9.74
N GLY A 71 -1.64 18.28 8.80
CA GLY A 71 -0.72 18.13 7.66
C GLY A 71 -1.04 16.97 6.75
N ASN A 72 -0.11 16.68 5.85
CA ASN A 72 -0.29 15.72 4.79
C ASN A 72 0.15 14.31 5.22
N PHE A 73 -0.66 13.34 4.85
CA PHE A 73 -0.39 11.92 5.01
C PHE A 73 -0.51 11.22 3.66
N ILE A 74 0.28 10.21 3.40
CA ILE A 74 0.18 9.39 2.19
C ILE A 74 -0.79 8.24 2.47
N LEU A 75 -1.75 7.99 1.57
CA LEU A 75 -2.56 6.78 1.60
C LEU A 75 -1.70 5.61 1.17
N ASP A 76 -1.45 4.66 2.08
CA ASP A 76 -0.52 3.56 1.89
C ASP A 76 -1.16 2.21 2.23
N THR A 77 -1.63 1.48 1.22
CA THR A 77 -2.17 0.12 1.41
C THR A 77 -1.08 -0.95 1.52
N GLY A 78 0.18 -0.58 1.35
CA GLY A 78 1.35 -1.40 1.66
C GLY A 78 1.77 -1.35 3.14
N ALA A 79 1.14 -0.48 3.95
CA ALA A 79 1.35 -0.39 5.39
C ALA A 79 0.10 -0.85 6.16
N PRO A 80 0.24 -1.66 7.24
CA PRO A 80 -0.90 -2.05 8.07
C PRO A 80 -1.39 -0.93 8.99
N TYR A 81 -0.50 -0.15 9.57
CA TYR A 81 -0.77 0.79 10.66
C TYR A 81 -0.63 2.25 10.24
N LEU A 82 -0.99 3.16 11.14
CA LEU A 82 -0.58 4.56 11.05
C LEU A 82 0.94 4.64 11.26
N VAL A 83 1.64 5.26 10.33
CA VAL A 83 3.08 5.52 10.41
C VAL A 83 3.31 7.02 10.49
N LEU A 84 4.17 7.46 11.40
CA LEU A 84 4.49 8.87 11.63
C LEU A 84 5.94 9.15 11.22
N ASN A 85 6.16 10.34 10.67
CA ASN A 85 7.49 10.78 10.27
C ASN A 85 8.31 11.21 11.49
N GLU A 86 9.41 10.53 11.75
CA GLU A 86 10.33 10.83 12.86
C GLU A 86 10.76 12.30 12.88
N THR A 87 10.85 12.95 11.74
CA THR A 87 11.18 14.39 11.65
C THR A 87 10.31 15.25 12.57
N TYR A 88 9.01 14.88 12.73
CA TYR A 88 8.04 15.66 13.51
C TYR A 88 7.65 15.00 14.83
N PHE A 89 7.89 13.68 14.98
CA PHE A 89 7.40 12.88 16.10
C PHE A 89 8.51 12.17 16.91
N ARG A 90 9.76 12.58 16.75
CA ARG A 90 10.93 11.99 17.44
C ARG A 90 10.84 12.04 18.96
N ASP A 91 10.17 13.06 19.48
CA ASP A 91 10.02 13.30 20.92
C ASP A 91 8.74 12.65 21.50
N SER A 92 7.99 11.91 20.68
CA SER A 92 6.80 11.18 21.14
C SER A 92 7.17 10.09 22.14
N PRO A 93 6.31 9.81 23.13
CA PRO A 93 6.56 8.75 24.13
C PRO A 93 6.75 7.40 23.45
N LYS A 94 7.88 6.74 23.70
CA LYS A 94 8.17 5.40 23.18
C LYS A 94 7.50 4.33 24.01
N ILE A 95 6.71 3.46 23.38
CA ILE A 95 6.07 2.31 24.03
C ILE A 95 6.90 1.05 23.78
N ALA A 96 7.39 0.86 22.57
CA ALA A 96 8.20 -0.26 22.17
C ALA A 96 9.16 0.13 21.02
N ASP A 97 10.33 -0.49 21.01
CA ASP A 97 11.23 -0.44 19.86
C ASP A 97 10.79 -1.48 18.84
N ARG A 98 10.90 -1.15 17.56
CA ARG A 98 10.55 -2.05 16.47
C ARG A 98 11.54 -1.91 15.30
N ASP A 99 11.62 -2.95 14.45
CA ASP A 99 12.36 -2.91 13.20
C ASP A 99 11.39 -2.66 12.04
N ALA A 100 11.67 -1.69 11.21
CA ALA A 100 10.96 -1.47 9.96
C ALA A 100 11.83 -1.92 8.78
N ALA A 101 11.21 -2.47 7.76
CA ALA A 101 11.90 -2.87 6.53
C ALA A 101 11.10 -2.45 5.29
N GLY A 102 11.81 -2.07 4.24
CA GLY A 102 11.24 -1.73 2.95
C GLY A 102 12.10 -2.30 1.81
N ILE A 103 11.76 -2.03 0.55
CA ILE A 103 12.56 -2.42 -0.62
C ILE A 103 14.02 -2.00 -0.47
N ASN A 104 14.27 -0.91 0.23
CA ASN A 104 15.59 -0.29 0.37
C ASN A 104 16.37 -0.78 1.60
N GLY A 105 15.87 -1.78 2.34
CA GLY A 105 16.52 -2.34 3.52
C GLY A 105 15.81 -2.01 4.84
N ALA A 106 16.43 -2.41 5.95
CA ALA A 106 15.91 -2.15 7.29
C ALA A 106 16.11 -0.67 7.69
N SER A 107 15.10 -0.07 8.30
CA SER A 107 15.21 1.22 8.98
C SER A 107 15.51 0.98 10.46
N HIS A 108 16.59 1.54 10.94
CA HIS A 108 16.95 1.48 12.35
C HIS A 108 16.32 2.67 13.11
N GLY A 109 15.95 2.43 14.35
CA GLY A 109 15.41 3.48 15.22
C GLY A 109 13.89 3.66 15.17
N THR A 110 13.19 2.79 14.48
CA THR A 110 11.71 2.79 14.48
C THR A 110 11.19 2.42 15.88
N PHE A 111 10.16 3.13 16.32
CA PHE A 111 9.50 2.86 17.61
C PHE A 111 7.98 3.06 17.49
N THR A 112 7.26 2.50 18.44
CA THR A 112 5.82 2.65 18.56
C THR A 112 5.45 3.73 19.57
N THR A 113 4.42 4.53 19.25
CA THR A 113 3.84 5.54 20.14
C THR A 113 2.31 5.44 20.18
N VAL A 114 1.67 6.18 21.08
CA VAL A 114 0.21 6.37 21.12
C VAL A 114 -0.13 7.77 20.64
N VAL A 115 -1.06 7.85 19.70
CA VAL A 115 -1.73 9.05 19.24
C VAL A 115 -3.06 9.15 19.96
N HIS A 116 -3.34 10.29 20.60
CA HIS A 116 -4.56 10.45 21.39
C HIS A 116 -5.77 10.81 20.52
N ASN A 117 -5.57 11.65 19.50
CA ASN A 117 -6.61 12.05 18.58
C ASN A 117 -6.07 12.04 17.15
N PHE A 118 -6.73 11.34 16.26
CA PHE A 118 -6.43 11.34 14.83
C PHE A 118 -7.73 11.54 14.04
N ASN A 119 -7.74 12.52 13.14
CA ASN A 119 -8.95 12.89 12.41
C ASN A 119 -8.65 13.07 10.92
N ILE A 120 -9.55 12.51 10.10
CA ILE A 120 -9.68 12.84 8.67
C ILE A 120 -11.09 13.42 8.51
N LEU A 121 -11.22 14.74 8.54
CA LEU A 121 -12.51 15.42 8.63
C LEU A 121 -13.37 14.83 9.77
N ASP A 122 -14.56 14.28 9.46
CA ASP A 122 -15.49 13.69 10.43
C ASP A 122 -15.17 12.23 10.81
N LEU A 123 -14.15 11.64 10.21
CA LEU A 123 -13.63 10.33 10.64
C LEU A 123 -12.61 10.53 11.74
N GLN A 124 -12.93 10.06 12.94
CA GLN A 124 -12.13 10.30 14.14
C GLN A 124 -11.71 8.99 14.79
N TYR A 125 -10.50 8.98 15.33
CA TYR A 125 -9.96 7.89 16.13
C TYR A 125 -9.40 8.46 17.43
N SER A 126 -9.72 7.78 18.53
CA SER A 126 -9.08 8.04 19.83
C SER A 126 -8.14 6.89 20.18
N LYS A 127 -6.94 7.26 20.65
CA LYS A 127 -5.95 6.30 21.15
C LYS A 127 -5.50 5.26 20.11
N LEU A 128 -4.94 5.74 19.00
CA LEU A 128 -4.30 4.88 17.99
C LEU A 128 -2.86 4.53 18.40
N THR A 129 -2.46 3.30 18.12
CA THR A 129 -1.06 2.92 18.06
C THR A 129 -0.48 3.34 16.72
N ALA A 130 0.64 4.02 16.74
CA ALA A 130 1.33 4.46 15.54
C ALA A 130 2.82 4.14 15.62
N ASP A 131 3.42 3.95 14.47
CA ASP A 131 4.82 3.66 14.32
C ASP A 131 5.57 4.90 13.87
N VAL A 132 6.68 5.20 14.49
CA VAL A 132 7.50 6.36 14.15
C VAL A 132 8.75 5.88 13.43
N THR A 133 8.95 6.38 12.20
CA THR A 133 10.13 6.05 11.38
C THR A 133 10.54 7.24 10.52
N ASP A 134 11.76 7.21 10.00
CA ASP A 134 12.27 8.27 9.13
C ASP A 134 11.62 8.20 7.74
N LEU A 135 10.78 9.20 7.42
CA LEU A 135 10.17 9.41 6.11
C LEU A 135 10.77 10.60 5.35
N SER A 136 11.89 11.14 5.82
CA SER A 136 12.53 12.33 5.24
C SER A 136 12.89 12.19 3.76
N SER A 137 13.22 10.99 3.33
CA SER A 137 13.55 10.72 1.92
C SER A 137 12.33 10.85 1.01
N ILE A 138 11.12 10.47 1.46
CA ILE A 138 9.88 10.68 0.71
C ILE A 138 9.59 12.18 0.66
N GLU A 139 9.64 12.84 1.79
CA GLU A 139 9.38 14.27 1.93
C GLU A 139 10.29 15.10 1.04
N ASN A 140 11.61 14.87 1.12
CA ASN A 140 12.60 15.57 0.31
C ASN A 140 12.46 15.27 -1.18
N GLY A 141 12.13 14.03 -1.52
CA GLY A 141 11.91 13.61 -2.90
C GLY A 141 10.68 14.26 -3.54
N ARG A 142 9.70 14.70 -2.74
CA ARG A 142 8.45 15.31 -3.20
C ARG A 142 8.36 16.81 -2.99
N GLY A 143 9.21 17.37 -2.14
CA GLY A 143 9.19 18.80 -1.81
C GLY A 143 7.94 19.24 -1.06
N ILE A 144 7.27 18.31 -0.35
CA ILE A 144 6.12 18.59 0.49
C ILE A 144 6.29 17.99 1.88
N LYS A 145 5.80 18.66 2.89
CA LYS A 145 5.79 18.17 4.25
C LYS A 145 4.87 16.95 4.38
N ILE A 146 5.41 15.83 4.86
CA ILE A 146 4.69 14.57 5.08
C ILE A 146 4.76 14.20 6.56
N LEU A 147 3.61 14.21 7.23
CA LEU A 147 3.51 13.83 8.65
C LEU A 147 3.49 12.32 8.86
N GLY A 148 3.04 11.55 7.85
CA GLY A 148 2.98 10.10 7.99
C GLY A 148 2.31 9.38 6.83
N LEU A 149 2.00 8.09 7.06
CA LEU A 149 1.31 7.19 6.13
C LEU A 149 0.03 6.67 6.79
N LEU A 150 -1.04 6.57 6.01
CA LEU A 150 -2.33 6.01 6.42
C LEU A 150 -2.41 4.55 5.99
N GLY A 151 -2.24 3.64 6.94
CA GLY A 151 -2.28 2.21 6.70
C GLY A 151 -3.70 1.63 6.63
N THR A 152 -3.78 0.38 6.15
CA THR A 152 -5.04 -0.31 5.84
C THR A 152 -5.98 -0.50 7.02
N ARG A 153 -5.45 -0.73 8.24
CA ARG A 153 -6.27 -0.98 9.44
C ARG A 153 -7.15 0.19 9.84
N LEU A 154 -6.75 1.43 9.50
CA LEU A 154 -7.61 2.61 9.72
C LEU A 154 -8.95 2.48 8.96
N PHE A 155 -8.96 1.73 7.87
CA PHE A 155 -10.11 1.63 6.98
C PHE A 155 -10.78 0.26 6.98
N SER A 156 -10.39 -0.65 7.88
CA SER A 156 -10.86 -2.05 7.92
C SER A 156 -12.38 -2.22 7.98
N LYS A 157 -13.13 -1.20 8.43
CA LYS A 157 -14.60 -1.19 8.54
C LYS A 157 -15.32 -0.43 7.43
N PHE A 158 -14.59 0.03 6.42
CA PHE A 158 -15.12 0.90 5.37
C PHE A 158 -14.88 0.33 3.97
N ALA A 159 -15.51 0.96 2.99
CA ALA A 159 -15.05 0.96 1.62
C ALA A 159 -14.36 2.28 1.31
N LEU A 160 -13.23 2.20 0.61
CA LEU A 160 -12.50 3.35 0.09
C LEU A 160 -12.66 3.42 -1.42
N THR A 161 -13.25 4.48 -1.93
CA THR A 161 -13.28 4.75 -3.38
C THR A 161 -12.37 5.92 -3.71
N VAL A 162 -11.39 5.68 -4.57
CA VAL A 162 -10.40 6.69 -4.98
C VAL A 162 -10.68 7.12 -6.41
N ASP A 163 -10.96 8.40 -6.59
CA ASP A 163 -11.11 9.06 -7.87
C ASP A 163 -9.92 10.04 -8.08
N LEU A 164 -8.90 9.56 -8.77
CA LEU A 164 -7.70 10.37 -9.06
C LEU A 164 -7.97 11.45 -10.11
N PHE A 165 -9.03 11.33 -10.87
CA PHE A 165 -9.38 12.31 -11.88
C PHE A 165 -10.02 13.56 -11.27
N ARG A 166 -10.91 13.35 -10.30
CA ARG A 166 -11.53 14.44 -9.53
C ARG A 166 -10.73 14.83 -8.29
N ASN A 167 -9.67 14.10 -7.97
CA ASN A 167 -8.88 14.25 -6.74
C ASN A 167 -9.74 14.13 -5.47
N VAL A 168 -10.49 13.04 -5.36
CA VAL A 168 -11.38 12.77 -4.25
C VAL A 168 -11.19 11.34 -3.76
N LEU A 169 -11.18 11.17 -2.44
CA LEU A 169 -11.33 9.90 -1.73
C LEU A 169 -12.71 9.88 -1.06
N TYR A 170 -13.49 8.85 -1.33
CA TYR A 170 -14.74 8.58 -0.63
C TYR A 170 -14.48 7.50 0.42
N ILE A 171 -14.79 7.78 1.68
CA ILE A 171 -14.77 6.81 2.78
C ILE A 171 -16.22 6.49 3.10
N GLN A 172 -16.65 5.26 2.87
CA GLN A 172 -18.07 4.89 2.90
C GLN A 172 -18.32 3.84 3.97
N LYS A 173 -19.32 4.10 4.83
CA LYS A 173 -19.86 3.08 5.72
C LYS A 173 -20.58 2.01 4.94
N LEU A 174 -20.51 0.80 5.45
CA LEU A 174 -21.12 -0.36 4.86
C LEU A 174 -22.37 -0.75 5.65
N ASP A 175 -23.33 -1.38 4.97
CA ASP A 175 -24.50 -1.99 5.59
C ASP A 175 -24.11 -3.30 6.31
N ASN A 176 -25.11 -3.98 6.90
CA ASN A 176 -24.89 -5.22 7.65
C ASN A 176 -24.38 -6.37 6.76
N ASP A 177 -24.60 -6.30 5.45
CA ASP A 177 -24.13 -7.27 4.46
C ASP A 177 -22.76 -6.91 3.86
N GLY A 178 -22.16 -5.82 4.34
CA GLY A 178 -20.88 -5.30 3.87
C GLY A 178 -20.97 -4.60 2.52
N ASN A 179 -22.13 -4.15 2.08
CA ASN A 179 -22.30 -3.38 0.86
C ASN A 179 -22.25 -1.88 1.14
N ILE A 180 -21.82 -1.11 0.15
CA ILE A 180 -22.11 0.33 0.09
C ILE A 180 -23.63 0.45 -0.15
N PRO A 181 -24.39 1.12 0.74
CA PRO A 181 -25.83 1.33 0.53
C PRO A 181 -26.10 1.97 -0.84
N GLU A 182 -27.18 1.57 -1.51
CA GLU A 182 -27.48 2.04 -2.89
C GLU A 182 -27.57 3.55 -3.00
N SER A 183 -28.12 4.21 -1.96
CA SER A 183 -28.18 5.68 -1.88
C SER A 183 -26.83 6.39 -1.76
N GLU A 184 -25.80 5.64 -1.39
CA GLU A 184 -24.43 6.15 -1.16
C GLU A 184 -23.45 5.76 -2.27
N LYS A 185 -23.90 4.97 -3.24
CA LYS A 185 -23.07 4.60 -4.38
C LYS A 185 -22.83 5.80 -5.28
N VAL A 186 -21.55 6.12 -5.48
CA VAL A 186 -21.11 7.22 -6.37
C VAL A 186 -20.91 6.73 -7.80
N PHE A 187 -20.56 5.44 -7.96
CA PHE A 187 -20.30 4.81 -9.25
C PHE A 187 -21.10 3.52 -9.36
N HIS A 188 -21.70 3.24 -10.53
CA HIS A 188 -22.61 2.11 -10.73
C HIS A 188 -22.08 1.08 -11.73
N ASP A 189 -21.46 1.53 -12.82
CA ASP A 189 -21.01 0.64 -13.91
C ASP A 189 -19.62 0.11 -13.64
N ARG A 190 -19.56 -1.01 -12.92
CA ARG A 190 -18.29 -1.65 -12.57
C ARG A 190 -17.64 -2.26 -13.81
N PHE A 191 -16.45 -1.80 -14.15
CA PHE A 191 -15.63 -2.39 -15.18
C PHE A 191 -15.05 -3.74 -14.76
N MET A 192 -14.62 -3.85 -13.52
CA MET A 192 -13.98 -5.02 -12.95
C MET A 192 -14.36 -5.20 -11.49
N VAL A 193 -14.57 -6.44 -11.07
CA VAL A 193 -14.66 -6.85 -9.67
C VAL A 193 -13.73 -8.04 -9.47
N THR A 194 -12.89 -8.01 -8.44
CA THR A 194 -12.04 -9.14 -8.09
C THR A 194 -11.95 -9.28 -6.58
N PRO A 195 -12.07 -10.51 -6.05
CA PRO A 195 -11.79 -10.74 -4.65
C PRO A 195 -10.30 -10.58 -4.36
N PHE A 196 -9.98 -10.13 -3.16
CA PHE A 196 -8.61 -10.13 -2.68
C PHE A 196 -8.46 -10.96 -1.40
N ARG A 197 -7.24 -11.39 -1.13
CA ARG A 197 -6.87 -11.91 0.18
C ARG A 197 -6.30 -10.76 1.01
N PHE A 198 -6.70 -10.72 2.26
CA PHE A 198 -6.17 -9.76 3.22
C PHE A 198 -5.33 -10.54 4.24
N LEU A 199 -4.01 -10.46 4.09
CA LEU A 199 -3.06 -11.25 4.85
C LEU A 199 -2.04 -10.32 5.49
N ASN A 200 -1.87 -10.40 6.81
CA ASN A 200 -1.02 -9.49 7.57
C ASN A 200 -1.33 -8.01 7.25
N ASP A 201 -2.63 -7.72 7.09
CA ASP A 201 -3.16 -6.39 6.74
C ASP A 201 -2.70 -5.83 5.37
N ILE A 202 -2.18 -6.69 4.49
CA ILE A 202 -1.83 -6.37 3.11
C ILE A 202 -2.83 -6.99 2.14
N ILE A 203 -3.17 -6.25 1.10
CA ILE A 203 -4.10 -6.68 0.05
C ILE A 203 -3.35 -7.49 -1.01
N TYR A 204 -3.82 -8.71 -1.30
CA TYR A 204 -3.28 -9.57 -2.36
C TYR A 204 -4.32 -9.91 -3.39
N MET A 205 -4.03 -9.58 -4.63
CA MET A 205 -4.87 -9.92 -5.79
C MET A 205 -4.19 -10.98 -6.65
N LYS A 206 -4.99 -11.93 -7.12
CA LYS A 206 -4.55 -12.91 -8.11
C LYS A 206 -4.64 -12.28 -9.50
N GLY A 207 -3.59 -12.45 -10.28
CA GLY A 207 -3.54 -12.03 -11.67
C GLY A 207 -2.70 -12.96 -12.50
N SER A 208 -2.47 -12.60 -13.75
CA SER A 208 -1.49 -13.27 -14.62
C SER A 208 -0.82 -12.26 -15.54
N VAL A 209 0.44 -12.53 -15.85
CA VAL A 209 1.22 -11.80 -16.84
C VAL A 209 1.52 -12.77 -17.99
N ASN A 210 1.06 -12.46 -19.19
CA ASN A 210 1.25 -13.31 -20.37
C ASN A 210 0.97 -14.80 -20.05
N ASN A 211 -0.20 -15.08 -19.47
CA ASN A 211 -0.67 -16.41 -19.04
C ASN A 211 0.09 -17.06 -17.86
N ASN A 212 1.06 -16.39 -17.24
CA ASN A 212 1.70 -16.88 -16.03
C ASN A 212 0.95 -16.38 -14.80
N PRO A 213 0.34 -17.26 -13.98
CA PRO A 213 -0.41 -16.86 -12.80
C PRO A 213 0.52 -16.33 -11.71
N LEU A 214 0.17 -15.18 -11.12
CA LEU A 214 0.95 -14.48 -10.11
C LEU A 214 0.05 -13.96 -8.98
N TRP A 215 0.65 -13.74 -7.82
CA TRP A 215 0.05 -13.01 -6.70
C TRP A 215 0.70 -11.64 -6.56
N PHE A 216 -0.12 -10.62 -6.62
CA PHE A 216 0.31 -9.24 -6.50
C PHE A 216 -0.14 -8.64 -5.17
N ALA A 217 0.75 -8.00 -4.44
CA ALA A 217 0.34 -7.05 -3.43
C ALA A 217 -0.24 -5.80 -4.13
N PHE A 218 -1.26 -5.18 -3.54
CA PHE A 218 -1.80 -3.90 -4.01
C PHE A 218 -1.35 -2.80 -3.07
N ASP A 219 -0.66 -1.80 -3.64
CA ASP A 219 -0.01 -0.77 -2.85
C ASP A 219 -0.20 0.62 -3.47
N THR A 220 -0.95 1.48 -2.78
CA THR A 220 -1.24 2.85 -3.22
C THR A 220 -0.05 3.80 -3.06
N ALA A 221 0.96 3.45 -2.27
CA ALA A 221 2.21 4.18 -2.15
C ALA A 221 3.28 3.71 -3.15
N ALA A 222 3.02 2.62 -3.88
CA ALA A 222 3.86 2.17 -4.98
C ALA A 222 3.65 3.03 -6.23
N GLU A 223 4.65 3.82 -6.60
CA GLU A 223 4.55 4.76 -7.73
C GLU A 223 4.61 4.12 -9.11
N THR A 224 4.90 2.84 -9.19
CA THR A 224 4.91 2.02 -10.41
C THR A 224 4.57 0.58 -10.05
N ASN A 225 4.19 -0.22 -11.03
CA ASN A 225 4.09 -1.66 -10.81
C ASN A 225 5.48 -2.27 -10.62
N LEU A 226 5.58 -3.27 -9.74
CA LEU A 226 6.82 -4.01 -9.50
C LEU A 226 6.63 -5.49 -9.87
N LEU A 227 7.70 -6.13 -10.30
CA LEU A 227 7.76 -7.57 -10.52
C LEU A 227 9.04 -8.11 -9.90
N ASP A 228 8.92 -9.23 -9.24
CA ASP A 228 10.08 -9.89 -8.64
C ASP A 228 11.07 -10.36 -9.72
N TYR A 229 12.36 -10.25 -9.40
CA TYR A 229 13.43 -10.57 -10.33
C TYR A 229 13.41 -12.03 -10.76
N ASP A 230 13.18 -12.98 -9.84
CA ASP A 230 13.18 -14.41 -10.14
C ASP A 230 11.93 -14.83 -10.90
N VAL A 231 10.80 -14.20 -10.60
CA VAL A 231 9.55 -14.35 -11.37
C VAL A 231 9.76 -13.85 -12.80
N SER A 232 10.39 -12.69 -12.98
CA SER A 232 10.64 -12.11 -14.30
C SER A 232 11.53 -12.98 -15.20
N LYS A 233 12.45 -13.75 -14.60
CA LYS A 233 13.32 -14.67 -15.36
C LYS A 233 12.53 -15.71 -16.16
N LYS A 234 11.40 -16.17 -15.61
CA LYS A 234 10.52 -17.16 -16.25
C LYS A 234 9.82 -16.60 -17.48
N MET A 235 9.64 -15.28 -17.53
CA MET A 235 8.88 -14.54 -18.56
C MET A 235 9.76 -13.65 -19.47
N ARG A 236 11.09 -13.84 -19.45
CA ARG A 236 12.03 -12.96 -20.18
C ARG A 236 11.75 -12.79 -21.67
N LYS A 237 11.28 -13.86 -22.32
CA LYS A 237 11.00 -13.86 -23.76
C LYS A 237 9.78 -12.99 -24.13
N GLU A 238 8.95 -12.72 -23.16
CA GLU A 238 7.66 -12.06 -23.31
C GLU A 238 7.70 -10.60 -22.80
N MET A 239 8.88 -10.17 -22.33
CA MET A 239 9.08 -8.85 -21.75
C MET A 239 10.07 -8.02 -22.60
N GLN A 240 9.70 -6.80 -22.91
CA GLN A 240 10.59 -5.84 -23.54
C GLN A 240 11.33 -5.03 -22.48
N VAL A 241 12.64 -5.21 -22.36
CA VAL A 241 13.48 -4.36 -21.51
C VAL A 241 13.60 -2.99 -22.15
N ILE A 242 13.29 -1.92 -21.39
CA ILE A 242 13.39 -0.53 -21.81
C ILE A 242 14.74 0.05 -21.39
N SER A 243 15.10 -0.14 -20.12
CA SER A 243 16.35 0.37 -19.57
C SER A 243 16.77 -0.42 -18.33
N ARG A 244 18.05 -0.28 -17.97
CA ARG A 244 18.61 -0.78 -16.71
C ARG A 244 19.24 0.38 -15.97
N SER A 245 19.09 0.37 -14.65
CA SER A 245 19.67 1.39 -13.80
C SER A 245 20.18 0.76 -12.51
N LYS A 246 21.20 1.37 -11.91
CA LYS A 246 21.59 1.08 -10.54
C LYS A 246 20.96 2.11 -9.64
N VAL A 247 20.36 1.63 -8.57
CA VAL A 247 19.72 2.46 -7.58
C VAL A 247 20.40 2.21 -6.24
N THR A 248 20.63 3.27 -5.49
CA THR A 248 21.19 3.17 -4.14
C THR A 248 20.05 3.25 -3.14
N GLY A 249 19.90 2.22 -2.33
CA GLY A 249 18.92 2.15 -1.27
C GLY A 249 19.33 2.94 -0.01
N ILE A 250 18.43 3.00 0.96
CA ILE A 250 18.74 3.47 2.31
C ILE A 250 19.81 2.54 2.88
N GLY A 251 20.89 3.13 3.46
CA GLY A 251 22.05 2.35 3.92
C GLY A 251 23.17 2.17 2.90
N GLY A 252 23.06 2.78 1.70
CA GLY A 252 24.17 2.89 0.72
C GLY A 252 24.38 1.65 -0.15
N SER A 253 23.60 0.57 -0.01
CA SER A 253 23.67 -0.58 -0.91
C SER A 253 23.09 -0.25 -2.27
N SER A 254 23.82 -0.59 -3.35
CA SER A 254 23.34 -0.41 -4.72
C SER A 254 22.78 -1.74 -5.26
N PHE A 255 21.63 -1.66 -5.89
CA PHE A 255 20.99 -2.79 -6.57
C PHE A 255 20.56 -2.42 -7.99
N GLU A 256 20.52 -3.41 -8.87
CA GLU A 256 20.07 -3.23 -10.25
C GLU A 256 18.56 -3.26 -10.31
N VAL A 257 17.98 -2.32 -11.04
CA VAL A 257 16.56 -2.30 -11.40
C VAL A 257 16.42 -2.32 -12.92
N VAL A 258 15.43 -3.03 -13.41
CA VAL A 258 15.18 -3.16 -14.84
C VAL A 258 13.78 -2.60 -15.15
N TYR A 259 13.73 -1.57 -15.98
CA TYR A 259 12.46 -1.09 -16.53
C TYR A 259 12.09 -1.93 -17.73
N ALA A 260 10.90 -2.51 -17.69
CA ALA A 260 10.39 -3.37 -18.74
C ALA A 260 8.94 -3.06 -19.08
N ARG A 261 8.48 -3.62 -20.20
CA ARG A 261 7.08 -3.66 -20.62
C ARG A 261 6.68 -5.09 -20.90
N PHE A 262 5.42 -5.38 -20.68
CA PHE A 262 4.74 -6.58 -21.14
C PHE A 262 3.34 -6.22 -21.62
N ASP A 263 2.77 -7.04 -22.48
CA ASP A 263 1.52 -6.70 -23.13
C ASP A 263 0.32 -7.00 -22.26
N GLU A 264 0.22 -8.21 -21.69
CA GLU A 264 -0.99 -8.67 -21.05
C GLU A 264 -0.82 -8.81 -19.52
N LEU A 265 -1.60 -8.02 -18.78
CA LEU A 265 -1.86 -8.21 -17.37
C LEU A 265 -3.35 -8.52 -17.21
N ILE A 266 -3.66 -9.67 -16.65
CA ILE A 266 -5.04 -10.02 -16.31
C ILE A 266 -5.17 -9.88 -14.78
N VAL A 267 -6.18 -9.13 -14.33
CA VAL A 267 -6.59 -9.04 -12.93
C VAL A 267 -8.11 -9.20 -12.90
N GLY A 268 -8.59 -10.11 -12.05
CA GLY A 268 -9.99 -10.50 -12.09
C GLY A 268 -10.38 -11.09 -13.44
N ASP A 269 -11.41 -10.54 -14.06
CA ASP A 269 -11.91 -10.91 -15.40
C ASP A 269 -11.46 -9.96 -16.50
N ARG A 270 -10.55 -9.03 -16.21
CA ARG A 270 -10.14 -7.97 -17.15
C ARG A 270 -8.68 -8.05 -17.55
N MET A 271 -8.46 -7.77 -18.83
CA MET A 271 -7.14 -7.66 -19.43
C MET A 271 -6.73 -6.20 -19.56
N PHE A 272 -5.54 -5.90 -19.06
CA PHE A 272 -4.90 -4.59 -19.16
C PHE A 272 -3.72 -4.70 -20.12
N MET A 273 -3.70 -3.85 -21.14
CA MET A 273 -2.65 -3.86 -22.16
C MET A 273 -1.56 -2.82 -21.88
N LYS A 274 -0.38 -3.04 -22.46
CA LYS A 274 0.76 -2.09 -22.43
C LYS A 274 1.19 -1.74 -21.01
N ASN A 275 1.55 -2.75 -20.25
CA ASN A 275 1.92 -2.60 -18.85
C ASN A 275 3.39 -2.22 -18.71
N ARG A 276 3.68 -1.23 -17.87
CA ARG A 276 5.04 -0.90 -17.42
C ARG A 276 5.30 -1.58 -16.09
N VAL A 277 6.55 -1.95 -15.87
CA VAL A 277 6.96 -2.60 -14.63
C VAL A 277 8.42 -2.29 -14.33
N LEU A 278 8.72 -2.14 -13.06
CA LEU A 278 10.06 -2.14 -12.54
C LEU A 278 10.37 -3.52 -11.99
N ILE A 279 11.37 -4.17 -12.52
CA ILE A 279 11.83 -5.48 -12.05
C ILE A 279 12.95 -5.26 -11.03
N THR A 280 12.76 -5.81 -9.85
CA THR A 280 13.72 -5.73 -8.74
C THR A 280 13.60 -6.97 -7.85
N ASN A 281 14.52 -7.13 -6.90
CA ASN A 281 14.38 -8.17 -5.89
C ASN A 281 13.34 -7.76 -4.84
N LEU A 282 12.31 -8.59 -4.63
CA LEU A 282 11.25 -8.37 -3.65
C LEU A 282 11.38 -9.26 -2.40
N ASP A 283 12.51 -9.96 -2.19
CA ASP A 283 12.70 -10.89 -1.07
C ASP A 283 12.53 -10.21 0.30
N GLU A 284 13.09 -9.00 0.46
CA GLU A 284 12.98 -8.26 1.72
C GLU A 284 11.53 -7.83 2.00
N MET A 285 10.80 -7.46 0.95
CA MET A 285 9.36 -7.20 1.05
C MET A 285 8.58 -8.46 1.40
N GLY A 286 8.90 -9.58 0.76
CA GLY A 286 8.30 -10.87 1.08
C GLY A 286 8.52 -11.26 2.53
N LYS A 287 9.72 -11.04 3.08
CA LYS A 287 10.00 -11.26 4.51
C LYS A 287 9.14 -10.35 5.40
N ALA A 288 9.03 -9.10 5.06
CA ALA A 288 8.24 -8.12 5.79
C ALA A 288 6.73 -8.45 5.75
N TYR A 289 6.22 -8.84 4.60
CA TYR A 289 4.83 -9.31 4.44
C TYR A 289 4.57 -10.71 5.03
N GLY A 290 5.64 -11.44 5.42
CA GLY A 290 5.54 -12.79 5.96
C GLY A 290 5.35 -13.89 4.92
N HIS A 291 5.46 -13.58 3.62
CA HIS A 291 5.39 -14.54 2.51
C HIS A 291 5.97 -13.93 1.21
N SER A 292 6.27 -14.78 0.23
CA SER A 292 6.78 -14.34 -1.06
C SER A 292 5.76 -13.46 -1.81
N VAL A 293 6.26 -12.45 -2.49
CA VAL A 293 5.50 -11.53 -3.34
C VAL A 293 6.01 -11.68 -4.77
N ASP A 294 5.12 -12.04 -5.70
CA ASP A 294 5.49 -12.16 -7.11
C ASP A 294 5.61 -10.78 -7.77
N GLY A 295 4.81 -9.81 -7.30
CA GLY A 295 4.82 -8.43 -7.80
C GLY A 295 3.94 -7.51 -6.97
N ILE A 296 3.93 -6.24 -7.36
CA ILE A 296 3.11 -5.19 -6.74
C ILE A 296 2.35 -4.46 -7.82
N LEU A 297 1.05 -4.30 -7.62
CA LEU A 297 0.21 -3.40 -8.41
C LEU A 297 0.21 -2.03 -7.74
N GLY A 298 0.88 -1.08 -8.38
CA GLY A 298 1.00 0.29 -7.95
C GLY A 298 0.27 1.27 -8.86
N PHE A 299 0.76 2.50 -8.92
CA PHE A 299 0.15 3.59 -9.65
C PHE A 299 -0.15 3.28 -11.12
N ASP A 300 0.76 2.63 -11.85
CA ASP A 300 0.55 2.27 -13.26
C ASP A 300 -0.66 1.35 -13.49
N PHE A 301 -1.10 0.64 -12.45
CA PHE A 301 -2.31 -0.16 -12.48
C PHE A 301 -3.54 0.67 -12.10
N PHE A 302 -3.56 1.27 -10.92
CA PHE A 302 -4.78 1.86 -10.40
C PHE A 302 -5.13 3.23 -11.01
N VAL A 303 -4.19 3.92 -11.68
CA VAL A 303 -4.47 5.15 -12.43
C VAL A 303 -5.38 4.92 -13.66
N ARG A 304 -5.61 3.67 -14.03
CA ARG A 304 -6.42 3.29 -15.21
C ARG A 304 -7.92 3.44 -15.01
N GLY A 305 -8.36 3.71 -13.79
CA GLY A 305 -9.77 3.91 -13.46
C GLY A 305 -9.96 4.47 -12.06
N ILE A 306 -11.22 4.68 -11.71
CA ILE A 306 -11.63 4.87 -10.33
C ILE A 306 -11.63 3.49 -9.68
N PHE A 307 -11.17 3.36 -8.46
CA PHE A 307 -11.18 2.07 -7.80
C PHE A 307 -11.78 2.14 -6.39
N THR A 308 -12.41 1.05 -5.99
CA THR A 308 -12.96 0.86 -4.66
C THR A 308 -12.33 -0.35 -3.99
N ILE A 309 -11.88 -0.20 -2.76
CA ILE A 309 -11.42 -1.26 -1.87
C ILE A 309 -12.49 -1.44 -0.80
N ASN A 310 -13.23 -2.55 -0.84
CA ASN A 310 -14.14 -2.92 0.22
C ASN A 310 -13.43 -3.87 1.18
N PHE A 311 -12.99 -3.37 2.32
CA PHE A 311 -12.21 -4.16 3.28
C PHE A 311 -13.03 -5.24 3.98
N VAL A 312 -14.33 -5.06 4.14
CA VAL A 312 -15.21 -6.03 4.80
C VAL A 312 -15.51 -7.22 3.88
N LYS A 313 -15.91 -6.96 2.63
CA LYS A 313 -16.11 -8.00 1.61
C LYS A 313 -14.83 -8.58 1.04
N LYS A 314 -13.72 -7.88 1.21
CA LYS A 314 -12.45 -8.22 0.57
C LYS A 314 -12.57 -8.25 -0.95
N GLU A 315 -13.19 -7.21 -1.49
CA GLU A 315 -13.42 -7.02 -2.92
C GLU A 315 -12.76 -5.71 -3.38
N PHE A 316 -12.09 -5.80 -4.53
CA PHE A 316 -11.57 -4.68 -5.27
C PHE A 316 -12.44 -4.46 -6.50
N GLU A 317 -12.89 -3.24 -6.69
CA GLU A 317 -13.69 -2.84 -7.84
C GLU A 317 -12.96 -1.75 -8.63
N MET A 318 -13.14 -1.74 -9.94
CA MET A 318 -12.65 -0.67 -10.81
C MET A 318 -13.76 -0.18 -11.73
N TYR A 319 -13.78 1.12 -11.97
CA TYR A 319 -14.71 1.81 -12.85
C TYR A 319 -13.92 2.57 -13.90
N ILE A 320 -14.39 2.58 -15.14
CA ILE A 320 -13.78 3.37 -16.22
C ILE A 320 -14.55 4.68 -16.34
N TYR A 321 -13.83 5.76 -16.58
CA TYR A 321 -14.47 7.01 -16.98
C TYR A 321 -15.15 6.80 -18.33
N THR A 322 -16.47 6.86 -18.36
CA THR A 322 -17.21 7.11 -19.58
C THR A 322 -17.34 8.63 -19.70
N ASN A 323 -16.79 9.20 -20.77
CA ASN A 323 -17.11 10.59 -21.10
C ASN A 323 -18.62 10.68 -21.29
N GLN A 324 -19.32 11.27 -20.30
CA GLN A 324 -20.68 11.72 -20.45
C GLN A 324 -20.70 13.06 -21.18
#